data_121bf567e567ffab9cc390e027b54e2c
#
_entry.id   121bf567e567ffab9cc390e027b54e2c
#
_cell.length_a   1.000
_cell.length_b   1.000
_cell.length_c   1.000
_cell.angle_alpha   90.00
_cell.angle_beta   90.00
_cell.angle_gamma   90.00
#
_symmetry.space_group_name_H-M   'P 1'
#
loop_
_entity.id
_entity.type
_entity.pdbx_description
1 polymer ?
#
loop_
_entity_poly.entity_id
_entity_poly.type
_entity_poly.pdbx_seq_one_letter_code
_entity_poly.pdbx_strand_id
1 'polypeptide(L)'
;LRSKEYDKSASPLTLALGKGISGQSVVADLARIAGLSVARLHARFLGETGCTPMEYVRRRRLQQGEALLHDTRLPVGEIAARVGYGSQSAFTVALVRARGCTPRALRRELRDKIDD
;
A
#
# COMPACT_ATOMS: atom_id res chain seq x y z
N LEU A 1 -3.94 -5.58 -16.61
CA LEU A 1 -4.11 -4.92 -17.88
C LEU A 1 -4.55 -3.48 -17.66
N ARG A 2 -5.78 -3.34 -17.26
CA ARG A 2 -6.32 -2.02 -17.02
C ARG A 2 -5.65 -1.33 -15.85
N SER A 3 -5.33 -2.09 -14.84
CA SER A 3 -4.72 -1.52 -13.65
C SER A 3 -3.36 -0.91 -13.97
N LYS A 4 -2.66 -1.48 -14.92
CA LYS A 4 -1.37 -0.96 -15.32
C LYS A 4 -1.50 0.39 -16.01
N GLU A 5 -2.43 0.45 -16.96
CA GLU A 5 -2.68 1.71 -17.66
C GLU A 5 -3.25 2.74 -16.70
N TYR A 6 -4.08 2.27 -15.80
CA TYR A 6 -4.66 3.15 -14.82
C TYR A 6 -3.57 3.80 -13.97
N ASP A 7 -2.60 3.03 -13.54
CA ASP A 7 -1.52 3.55 -12.72
C ASP A 7 -0.70 4.60 -13.46
N LYS A 8 -0.53 4.42 -14.76
CA LYS A 8 0.23 5.38 -15.55
C LYS A 8 -0.51 6.69 -15.72
N SER A 9 -1.80 6.63 -15.87
CA SER A 9 -2.58 7.84 -16.05
C SER A 9 -2.90 8.49 -14.74
N ALA A 10 -2.25 8.06 -13.70
CA ALA A 10 -2.46 8.43 -12.32
C ALA A 10 -3.20 9.73 -12.12
N SER A 11 -4.42 9.62 -11.61
CA SER A 11 -5.19 10.77 -11.21
C SER A 11 -4.49 11.46 -10.04
N PRO A 12 -4.86 12.70 -9.71
CA PRO A 12 -4.30 13.35 -8.52
C PRO A 12 -4.47 12.51 -7.26
N LEU A 13 -5.56 11.74 -7.19
CA LEU A 13 -5.79 10.88 -6.04
C LEU A 13 -4.73 9.78 -5.95
N THR A 14 -4.44 9.16 -7.07
CA THR A 14 -3.44 8.10 -7.12
C THR A 14 -2.06 8.64 -6.77
N LEU A 15 -1.73 9.83 -7.27
CA LEU A 15 -0.45 10.45 -6.96
C LEU A 15 -0.33 10.78 -5.48
N ALA A 16 -1.39 11.29 -4.87
CA ALA A 16 -1.37 11.60 -3.45
C ALA A 16 -1.12 10.34 -2.61
N LEU A 17 -1.78 9.25 -2.97
CA LEU A 17 -1.57 7.98 -2.27
C LEU A 17 -0.16 7.47 -2.46
N GLY A 18 0.38 7.65 -3.65
CA GLY A 18 1.73 7.20 -3.95
C GLY A 18 2.81 7.94 -3.21
N LYS A 19 2.51 9.07 -2.61
CA LYS A 19 3.49 9.84 -1.87
C LYS A 19 3.64 9.41 -0.42
N GLY A 20 3.05 8.28 -0.06
CA GLY A 20 3.27 7.75 1.26
C GLY A 20 2.43 8.38 2.34
N ILE A 21 1.28 8.90 1.99
CA ILE A 21 0.36 9.42 2.99
C ILE A 21 0.01 8.31 3.96
N SER A 22 0.12 8.57 5.24
CA SER A 22 -0.17 7.58 6.26
C SER A 22 -1.03 8.20 7.35
N GLY A 23 -1.59 7.33 8.19
CA GLY A 23 -2.39 7.79 9.31
C GLY A 23 -3.87 7.52 9.09
N GLN A 24 -4.63 7.76 10.15
CA GLN A 24 -6.04 7.41 10.13
C GLN A 24 -6.90 8.36 9.35
N SER A 25 -6.40 9.56 9.10
CA SER A 25 -7.16 10.57 8.38
C SER A 25 -6.84 10.57 6.89
N VAL A 26 -6.21 9.53 6.38
CA VAL A 26 -5.83 9.46 4.97
C VAL A 26 -7.02 9.72 4.05
N VAL A 27 -8.15 9.08 4.32
CA VAL A 27 -9.30 9.23 3.45
C VAL A 27 -9.82 10.67 3.47
N ALA A 28 -9.89 11.27 4.66
CA ALA A 28 -10.34 12.66 4.79
C ALA A 28 -9.37 13.61 4.10
N ASP A 29 -8.08 13.37 4.26
CA ASP A 29 -7.06 14.22 3.61
C ASP A 29 -7.15 14.13 2.10
N LEU A 30 -7.35 12.93 1.58
CA LEU A 30 -7.49 12.74 0.15
C LEU A 30 -8.73 13.44 -0.39
N ALA A 31 -9.83 13.35 0.35
CA ALA A 31 -11.05 14.03 -0.07
C ALA A 31 -10.83 15.54 -0.13
N ARG A 32 -10.14 16.09 0.86
CA ARG A 32 -9.85 17.52 0.91
C ARG A 32 -8.95 17.92 -0.26
N ILE A 33 -7.91 17.16 -0.51
CA ILE A 33 -6.99 17.44 -1.61
C ILE A 33 -7.72 17.40 -2.95
N ALA A 34 -8.64 16.45 -3.11
CA ALA A 34 -9.38 16.29 -4.36
C ALA A 34 -10.56 17.23 -4.47
N GLY A 35 -10.90 17.96 -3.40
CA GLY A 35 -12.07 18.83 -3.41
C GLY A 35 -13.38 18.08 -3.40
N LEU A 36 -13.40 16.90 -2.76
CA LEU A 36 -14.58 16.03 -2.74
C LEU A 36 -14.98 15.75 -1.30
N SER A 37 -16.27 15.43 -1.11
CA SER A 37 -16.69 14.86 0.16
C SER A 37 -16.15 13.43 0.25
N VAL A 38 -16.12 12.89 1.46
CA VAL A 38 -15.67 11.51 1.65
C VAL A 38 -16.54 10.54 0.86
N ALA A 39 -17.85 10.76 0.85
CA ALA A 39 -18.77 9.90 0.11
C ALA A 39 -18.47 9.91 -1.38
N ARG A 40 -18.22 11.08 -1.94
CA ARG A 40 -17.92 11.19 -3.36
C ARG A 40 -16.56 10.59 -3.68
N LEU A 41 -15.61 10.73 -2.77
CA LEU A 41 -14.30 10.10 -2.93
C LEU A 41 -14.44 8.58 -3.01
N HIS A 42 -15.24 8.00 -2.12
CA HIS A 42 -15.50 6.57 -2.15
C HIS A 42 -16.10 6.12 -3.47
N ALA A 43 -17.14 6.81 -3.91
CA ALA A 43 -17.81 6.46 -5.15
C ALA A 43 -16.86 6.55 -6.34
N ARG A 44 -16.04 7.59 -6.36
CA ARG A 44 -15.11 7.79 -7.46
C ARG A 44 -14.01 6.72 -7.47
N PHE A 45 -13.50 6.38 -6.30
CA PHE A 45 -12.50 5.33 -6.21
C PHE A 45 -13.04 3.99 -6.67
N LEU A 46 -14.24 3.64 -6.23
CA LEU A 46 -14.86 2.40 -6.67
C LEU A 46 -15.03 2.37 -8.17
N GLY A 47 -15.44 3.50 -8.76
CA GLY A 47 -15.61 3.57 -10.20
C GLY A 47 -14.31 3.48 -10.97
N GLU A 48 -13.24 4.04 -10.44
CA GLU A 48 -11.95 4.08 -11.14
C GLU A 48 -11.08 2.86 -10.88
N THR A 49 -11.11 2.35 -9.65
CA THR A 49 -10.17 1.30 -9.26
C THR A 49 -10.83 -0.01 -8.89
N GLY A 50 -12.13 0.00 -8.67
CA GLY A 50 -12.83 -1.20 -8.21
C GLY A 50 -12.67 -1.48 -6.73
N CYS A 51 -12.07 -0.58 -5.96
CA CYS A 51 -11.90 -0.77 -4.54
C CYS A 51 -12.06 0.56 -3.80
N THR A 52 -12.20 0.47 -2.47
CA THR A 52 -12.30 1.68 -1.66
C THR A 52 -10.94 2.34 -1.53
N PRO A 53 -10.92 3.64 -1.15
CA PRO A 53 -9.65 4.31 -0.92
C PRO A 53 -8.77 3.61 0.11
N MET A 54 -9.36 3.12 1.20
CA MET A 54 -8.55 2.44 2.22
C MET A 54 -8.00 1.11 1.74
N GLU A 55 -8.78 0.38 0.95
CA GLU A 55 -8.27 -0.84 0.35
C GLU A 55 -7.09 -0.55 -0.57
N TYR A 56 -7.20 0.51 -1.34
CA TYR A 56 -6.11 0.91 -2.22
C TYR A 56 -4.85 1.26 -1.42
N VAL A 57 -5.02 2.03 -0.35
CA VAL A 57 -3.89 2.39 0.52
C VAL A 57 -3.24 1.15 1.09
N ARG A 58 -4.05 0.20 1.57
CA ARG A 58 -3.50 -1.04 2.15
C ARG A 58 -2.70 -1.81 1.12
N ARG A 59 -3.23 -1.92 -0.09
CA ARG A 59 -2.51 -2.63 -1.15
C ARG A 59 -1.19 -1.95 -1.48
N ARG A 60 -1.20 -0.63 -1.58
CA ARG A 60 0.03 0.10 -1.89
C ARG A 60 1.06 -0.05 -0.79
N ARG A 61 0.63 0.04 0.45
CA ARG A 61 1.55 -0.13 1.57
C ARG A 61 2.18 -1.52 1.57
N LEU A 62 1.39 -2.54 1.32
CA LEU A 62 1.91 -3.90 1.26
C LEU A 62 2.86 -4.07 0.09
N GLN A 63 2.52 -3.54 -1.07
CA GLN A 63 3.40 -3.62 -2.23
C GLN A 63 4.75 -2.96 -1.95
N GLN A 64 4.72 -1.79 -1.35
CA GLN A 64 5.94 -1.10 -0.99
C GLN A 64 6.74 -1.87 0.05
N GLY A 65 6.04 -2.45 1.03
CA GLY A 65 6.71 -3.26 2.04
C GLY A 65 7.37 -4.48 1.44
N GLU A 66 6.68 -5.15 0.52
CA GLU A 66 7.26 -6.31 -0.15
C GLU A 66 8.49 -5.93 -0.97
N ALA A 67 8.42 -4.80 -1.65
CA ALA A 67 9.56 -4.32 -2.42
C ALA A 67 10.76 -4.05 -1.52
N LEU A 68 10.53 -3.44 -0.36
CA LEU A 68 11.61 -3.19 0.59
C LEU A 68 12.17 -4.47 1.19
N LEU A 69 11.32 -5.45 1.42
CA LEU A 69 11.78 -6.77 1.89
C LEU A 69 12.71 -7.42 0.86
N HIS A 70 12.39 -7.25 -0.40
CA HIS A 70 13.15 -7.83 -1.49
C HIS A 70 14.43 -7.04 -1.77
N ASP A 71 14.31 -5.71 -1.85
CA ASP A 71 15.38 -4.85 -2.36
C ASP A 71 16.37 -4.36 -1.31
N THR A 72 16.03 -4.50 -0.02
CA THR A 72 16.87 -3.97 1.04
C THR A 72 17.08 -4.99 2.13
N ARG A 73 17.97 -4.65 3.06
CA ARG A 73 18.19 -5.44 4.27
C ARG A 73 17.64 -4.75 5.50
N LEU A 74 16.74 -3.79 5.28
CA LEU A 74 16.16 -3.05 6.39
C LEU A 74 15.42 -4.00 7.34
N PRO A 75 15.49 -3.74 8.64
CA PRO A 75 14.70 -4.52 9.60
C PRO A 75 13.22 -4.36 9.31
N VAL A 76 12.45 -5.40 9.63
CA VAL A 76 11.01 -5.40 9.36
C VAL A 76 10.32 -4.23 10.05
N GLY A 77 10.72 -3.88 11.27
CA GLY A 77 10.14 -2.73 11.96
C GLY A 77 10.38 -1.42 11.23
N GLU A 78 11.55 -1.27 10.65
CA GLU A 78 11.87 -0.09 9.85
C GLU A 78 11.01 -0.01 8.60
N ILE A 79 10.85 -1.14 7.93
CA ILE A 79 10.00 -1.21 6.74
C ILE A 79 8.56 -0.85 7.10
N ALA A 80 8.04 -1.43 8.19
CA ALA A 80 6.69 -1.13 8.63
C ALA A 80 6.47 0.37 8.81
N ALA A 81 7.43 1.03 9.46
CA ALA A 81 7.34 2.47 9.69
C ALA A 81 7.36 3.24 8.37
N ARG A 82 8.24 2.87 7.46
CA ARG A 82 8.39 3.57 6.19
C ARG A 82 7.16 3.48 5.31
N VAL A 83 6.46 2.36 5.37
CA VAL A 83 5.29 2.20 4.51
C VAL A 83 3.99 2.61 5.21
N GLY A 84 4.07 3.14 6.42
CA GLY A 84 2.92 3.77 7.04
C GLY A 84 2.16 2.93 8.05
N TYR A 85 2.73 1.81 8.49
CA TYR A 85 2.10 1.03 9.56
C TYR A 85 2.53 1.59 10.92
N GLY A 86 1.61 1.51 11.88
CA GLY A 86 1.90 2.03 13.21
C GLY A 86 2.87 1.17 14.02
N SER A 87 3.04 -0.09 13.62
CA SER A 87 3.93 -1.00 14.32
C SER A 87 4.34 -2.12 13.40
N GLN A 88 5.40 -2.81 13.80
CA GLN A 88 5.82 -4.01 13.07
C GLN A 88 4.74 -5.07 13.10
N SER A 89 4.05 -5.20 14.23
CA SER A 89 2.97 -6.18 14.35
C SER A 89 1.85 -5.91 13.37
N ALA A 90 1.47 -4.64 13.18
CA ALA A 90 0.41 -4.29 12.24
C ALA A 90 0.80 -4.68 10.82
N PHE A 91 2.02 -4.42 10.43
CA PHE A 91 2.52 -4.81 9.12
C PHE A 91 2.52 -6.32 8.97
N THR A 92 3.00 -7.03 9.99
CA THR A 92 3.04 -8.49 9.95
C THR A 92 1.65 -9.09 9.78
N VAL A 93 0.67 -8.61 10.55
CA VAL A 93 -0.70 -9.09 10.44
C VAL A 93 -1.25 -8.85 9.03
N ALA A 94 -1.03 -7.66 8.50
CA ALA A 94 -1.53 -7.32 7.17
C ALA A 94 -0.89 -8.20 6.10
N LEU A 95 0.40 -8.45 6.21
CA LEU A 95 1.11 -9.27 5.24
C LEU A 95 0.66 -10.73 5.32
N VAL A 96 0.51 -11.26 6.52
CA VAL A 96 0.05 -12.63 6.69
C VAL A 96 -1.34 -12.81 6.08
N ARG A 97 -2.23 -11.84 6.30
CA ARG A 97 -3.56 -11.91 5.71
C ARG A 97 -3.52 -11.90 4.19
N ALA A 98 -2.64 -11.10 3.63
CA ALA A 98 -2.59 -10.93 2.18
C ALA A 98 -1.80 -12.01 1.48
N ARG A 99 -0.71 -12.48 2.10
CA ARG A 99 0.22 -13.39 1.44
C ARG A 99 0.35 -14.74 2.11
N GLY A 100 -0.17 -14.89 3.31
CA GLY A 100 -0.09 -16.16 4.02
C GLY A 100 1.24 -16.45 4.67
N CYS A 101 2.15 -15.49 4.72
CA CYS A 101 3.45 -15.69 5.35
C CYS A 101 3.92 -14.42 6.05
N THR A 102 4.86 -14.60 6.99
CA THR A 102 5.44 -13.47 7.71
C THR A 102 6.41 -12.71 6.84
N PRO A 103 6.74 -11.46 7.20
CA PRO A 103 7.74 -10.71 6.45
C PRO A 103 9.08 -11.42 6.37
N ARG A 104 9.50 -12.05 7.45
CA ARG A 104 10.76 -12.78 7.47
C ARG A 104 10.73 -13.97 6.52
N ALA A 105 9.64 -14.71 6.53
CA ALA A 105 9.48 -15.85 5.64
C ALA A 105 9.45 -15.41 4.18
N LEU A 106 8.73 -14.31 3.91
CA LEU A 106 8.65 -13.79 2.54
C LEU A 106 10.02 -13.33 2.05
N ARG A 107 10.78 -12.64 2.89
CA ARG A 107 12.11 -12.18 2.52
C ARG A 107 13.00 -13.37 2.16
N ARG A 108 12.93 -14.43 2.93
CA ARG A 108 13.72 -15.64 2.65
C ARG A 108 13.31 -16.24 1.33
N GLU A 109 12.01 -16.35 1.09
CA GLU A 109 11.50 -16.93 -0.14
C GLU A 109 11.93 -16.12 -1.36
N LEU A 110 11.87 -14.80 -1.27
CA LEU A 110 12.26 -13.94 -2.38
C LEU A 110 13.76 -14.07 -2.69
N ARG A 111 14.58 -14.19 -1.67
CA ARG A 111 16.01 -14.36 -1.86
C ARG A 111 16.35 -15.71 -2.47
N ASP A 112 15.66 -16.73 -2.03
CA ASP A 112 15.88 -18.07 -2.58
C ASP A 112 15.57 -18.11 -4.07
N LYS A 113 14.53 -17.41 -4.49
CA LYS A 113 14.18 -17.35 -5.90
C LYS A 113 15.24 -16.65 -6.73
N ILE A 114 15.87 -15.64 -6.17
CA ILE A 114 16.92 -14.91 -6.87
C ILE A 114 18.17 -15.74 -6.98
N ASP A 115 18.49 -16.49 -5.92
CA ASP A 115 19.70 -17.28 -5.88
C ASP A 115 19.64 -18.50 -6.80
N ASP A 116 18.43 -18.90 -7.15
CA ASP A 116 18.27 -19.97 -8.10
C ASP A 116 18.58 -19.50 -9.52
#